data_bc0fc5ff4f50bc4e20aebf9a7d82110b
#
_entry.id   bc0fc5ff4f50bc4e20aebf9a7d82110b
#
_cell.length_a   1.000
_cell.length_b   1.000
_cell.length_c   1.000
_cell.angle_alpha   90.00
_cell.angle_beta   90.00
_cell.angle_gamma   90.00
#
_symmetry.space_group_name_H-M   'P 1'
#
loop_
_entity.id
_entity.type
_entity.pdbx_description
1 polymer ?
#
loop_
_entity_poly.entity_id
_entity_poly.type
_entity_poly.pdbx_seq_one_letter_code
_entity_poly.pdbx_strand_id
1 'polypeptide(L)'
;MRGLIDAIWPLSVESGLSRAYRRALSRHGATPQGVFWNSSKSQTTRFAALLGTVADHAGRRNPSIADIGCGYGPMLDYMRDRPQYRGWQYAGIDITRAMIAEARRRHPQHAAMFAVGKLPPARVDYAVFSGTFNLCLIDDPDRWQRYILDALAACWPRCRHGMALNLLCRRKTTIEASIFYAVEADMTAALRRFGRVEAAPTRGLKHDVTFLVTR
;
A
#
# COMPACT_ATOMS: atom_id res chain seq x y z
N MET A 1 4.80 -26.67 17.83
CA MET A 1 3.48 -26.26 17.30
C MET A 1 3.35 -24.75 17.03
N ARG A 2 3.82 -23.83 17.89
CA ARG A 2 3.75 -22.37 17.61
C ARG A 2 4.43 -21.97 16.29
N GLY A 3 5.63 -22.42 16.01
CA GLY A 3 6.37 -22.02 14.80
C GLY A 3 5.72 -22.41 13.46
N LEU A 4 4.99 -23.55 13.40
CA LEU A 4 4.26 -23.95 12.19
C LEU A 4 3.01 -23.10 11.97
N ILE A 5 2.31 -22.73 13.04
CA ILE A 5 1.14 -21.86 13.00
C ILE A 5 1.56 -20.46 12.54
N ASP A 6 2.70 -19.94 13.01
CA ASP A 6 3.20 -18.62 12.63
C ASP A 6 3.68 -18.56 11.16
N ALA A 7 4.14 -19.68 10.60
CA ALA A 7 4.53 -19.78 9.18
C ALA A 7 3.34 -19.89 8.22
N ILE A 8 2.25 -20.56 8.62
CA ILE A 8 1.05 -20.77 7.78
C ILE A 8 0.09 -19.58 7.86
N TRP A 9 0.10 -18.85 8.96
CA TRP A 9 -0.84 -17.76 9.22
C TRP A 9 -0.82 -16.64 8.15
N PRO A 10 0.33 -16.10 7.71
CA PRO A 10 0.34 -15.08 6.66
C PRO A 10 -0.32 -15.56 5.37
N LEU A 11 -0.11 -16.81 4.98
CA LEU A 11 -0.70 -17.41 3.77
C LEU A 11 -2.22 -17.50 3.86
N SER A 12 -2.78 -17.81 5.03
CA SER A 12 -4.23 -17.88 5.24
C SER A 12 -4.88 -16.49 5.18
N VAL A 13 -4.25 -15.48 5.76
CA VAL A 13 -4.69 -14.08 5.71
C VAL A 13 -4.68 -13.56 4.28
N GLU A 14 -3.57 -13.75 3.57
CA GLU A 14 -3.43 -13.30 2.18
C GLU A 14 -4.43 -13.98 1.25
N SER A 15 -4.69 -15.28 1.46
CA SER A 15 -5.73 -16.00 0.73
C SER A 15 -7.12 -15.43 1.02
N GLY A 16 -7.40 -15.03 2.26
CA GLY A 16 -8.62 -14.34 2.67
C GLY A 16 -8.79 -12.99 2.00
N LEU A 17 -7.75 -12.16 2.07
CA LEU A 17 -7.70 -10.85 1.40
C LEU A 17 -7.91 -10.99 -0.10
N SER A 18 -7.17 -11.88 -0.75
CA SER A 18 -7.27 -12.11 -2.20
C SER A 18 -8.68 -12.53 -2.61
N ARG A 19 -9.37 -13.38 -1.81
CA ARG A 19 -10.77 -13.74 -2.05
C ARG A 19 -11.72 -12.56 -1.87
N ALA A 20 -11.52 -11.73 -0.83
CA ALA A 20 -12.34 -10.55 -0.57
C ALA A 20 -12.23 -9.54 -1.72
N TYR A 21 -11.01 -9.20 -2.12
CA TYR A 21 -10.75 -8.28 -3.24
C TYR A 21 -11.26 -8.82 -4.58
N ARG A 22 -11.11 -10.11 -4.85
CA ARG A 22 -11.70 -10.73 -6.06
C ARG A 22 -13.22 -10.61 -6.10
N ARG A 23 -13.90 -10.85 -4.96
CA ARG A 23 -15.36 -10.69 -4.86
C ARG A 23 -15.79 -9.24 -5.04
N ALA A 24 -15.07 -8.30 -4.43
CA ALA A 24 -15.36 -6.87 -4.58
C ALA A 24 -15.18 -6.41 -6.03
N LEU A 25 -14.08 -6.80 -6.69
CA LEU A 25 -13.84 -6.54 -8.11
C LEU A 25 -14.94 -7.12 -9.00
N SER A 26 -15.35 -8.38 -8.76
CA SER A 26 -16.43 -9.03 -9.51
C SER A 26 -17.78 -8.31 -9.35
N ARG A 27 -18.06 -7.74 -8.16
CA ARG A 27 -19.32 -7.06 -7.85
C ARG A 27 -19.35 -5.61 -8.34
N HIS A 28 -18.25 -4.88 -8.20
CA HIS A 28 -18.20 -3.43 -8.39
C HIS A 28 -17.32 -3.01 -9.57
N GLY A 29 -16.66 -3.96 -10.24
CA GLY A 29 -15.70 -3.67 -11.30
C GLY A 29 -14.46 -2.93 -10.82
N ALA A 30 -13.69 -2.40 -11.78
CA ALA A 30 -12.50 -1.58 -11.53
C ALA A 30 -12.89 -0.15 -11.12
N THR A 31 -13.46 -0.04 -9.95
CA THR A 31 -13.94 1.20 -9.32
C THR A 31 -13.37 1.31 -7.90
N PRO A 32 -13.43 2.46 -7.24
CA PRO A 32 -13.03 2.59 -5.85
C PRO A 32 -13.70 1.54 -4.93
N GLN A 33 -14.99 1.27 -5.14
CA GLN A 33 -15.74 0.27 -4.36
C GLN A 33 -15.21 -1.15 -4.57
N GLY A 34 -14.69 -1.45 -5.76
CA GLY A 34 -14.06 -2.73 -6.08
C GLY A 34 -12.77 -3.02 -5.31
N VAL A 35 -12.22 -2.00 -4.65
CA VAL A 35 -11.06 -2.08 -3.75
C VAL A 35 -11.36 -1.48 -2.37
N PHE A 36 -12.63 -1.53 -1.94
CA PHE A 36 -13.12 -1.09 -0.63
C PHE A 36 -12.86 0.39 -0.29
N TRP A 37 -12.82 1.26 -1.29
CA TRP A 37 -12.71 2.70 -1.09
C TRP A 37 -14.09 3.36 -1.15
N ASN A 38 -14.28 4.39 -0.33
CA ASN A 38 -15.55 5.10 -0.28
C ASN A 38 -15.79 5.99 -1.52
N SER A 39 -14.71 6.52 -2.11
CA SER A 39 -14.81 7.42 -3.26
C SER A 39 -13.49 7.55 -4.03
N SER A 40 -13.57 7.94 -5.30
CA SER A 40 -12.40 8.31 -6.11
C SER A 40 -11.63 9.48 -5.47
N LYS A 41 -12.34 10.46 -4.86
CA LYS A 41 -11.72 11.59 -4.19
C LYS A 41 -10.82 11.16 -3.04
N SER A 42 -11.28 10.28 -2.16
CA SER A 42 -10.47 9.78 -1.05
C SER A 42 -9.25 8.98 -1.54
N GLN A 43 -9.42 8.21 -2.59
CA GLN A 43 -8.33 7.46 -3.22
C GLN A 43 -7.26 8.38 -3.81
N THR A 44 -7.66 9.35 -4.63
CA THR A 44 -6.72 10.30 -5.25
C THR A 44 -6.06 11.23 -4.23
N THR A 45 -6.75 11.58 -3.14
CA THR A 45 -6.16 12.37 -2.04
C THR A 45 -5.00 11.62 -1.38
N ARG A 46 -5.13 10.29 -1.16
CA ARG A 46 -4.02 9.48 -0.63
C ARG A 46 -2.87 9.33 -1.62
N PHE A 47 -3.18 9.15 -2.91
CA PHE A 47 -2.13 9.14 -3.94
C PHE A 47 -1.35 10.46 -3.94
N ALA A 48 -2.06 11.59 -3.86
CA ALA A 48 -1.43 12.92 -3.78
C ALA A 48 -0.48 13.02 -2.58
N ALA A 49 -0.92 12.59 -1.39
CA ALA A 49 -0.12 12.65 -0.18
C ALA A 49 1.11 11.74 -0.27
N LEU A 50 0.94 10.47 -0.64
CA LEU A 50 2.04 9.52 -0.76
C LEU A 50 3.08 9.94 -1.81
N LEU A 51 2.61 10.25 -3.01
CA LEU A 51 3.51 10.61 -4.12
C LEU A 51 4.13 12.00 -3.92
N GLY A 52 3.40 12.93 -3.29
CA GLY A 52 3.92 14.24 -2.89
C GLY A 52 5.08 14.11 -1.91
N THR A 53 4.89 13.31 -0.85
CA THR A 53 5.94 13.05 0.14
C THR A 53 7.17 12.39 -0.48
N VAL A 54 6.98 11.45 -1.42
CA VAL A 54 8.09 10.85 -2.18
C VAL A 54 8.76 11.89 -3.07
N ALA A 55 7.99 12.76 -3.76
CA ALA A 55 8.53 13.81 -4.63
C ALA A 55 9.38 14.81 -3.84
N ASP A 56 8.91 15.26 -2.68
CA ASP A 56 9.62 16.20 -1.81
C ASP A 56 10.97 15.62 -1.38
N HIS A 57 11.00 14.35 -0.96
CA HIS A 57 12.24 13.68 -0.58
C HIS A 57 13.15 13.36 -1.79
N ALA A 58 12.58 13.00 -2.94
CA ALA A 58 13.34 12.72 -4.16
C ALA A 58 13.96 13.98 -4.79
N GLY A 59 13.37 15.15 -4.58
CA GLY A 59 13.79 16.41 -5.19
C GLY A 59 13.62 16.38 -6.69
N ARG A 60 14.68 16.73 -7.44
CA ARG A 60 14.65 16.76 -8.92
C ARG A 60 14.83 15.40 -9.60
N ARG A 61 14.98 14.31 -8.86
CA ARG A 61 15.15 12.96 -9.42
C ARG A 61 13.81 12.45 -9.96
N ASN A 62 13.88 11.60 -10.98
CA ASN A 62 12.75 10.81 -11.47
C ASN A 62 12.84 9.40 -10.84
N PRO A 63 12.26 9.17 -9.65
CA PRO A 63 12.45 7.93 -8.96
C PRO A 63 11.70 6.77 -9.62
N SER A 64 12.19 5.56 -9.39
CA SER A 64 11.44 4.33 -9.58
C SER A 64 10.59 4.04 -8.34
N ILE A 65 9.30 3.78 -8.53
CA ILE A 65 8.39 3.39 -7.45
C ILE A 65 7.78 2.01 -7.67
N ALA A 66 7.55 1.30 -6.57
CA ALA A 66 6.74 0.09 -6.55
C ALA A 66 5.47 0.35 -5.73
N ASP A 67 4.31 0.27 -6.38
CA ASP A 67 2.99 0.36 -5.76
C ASP A 67 2.59 -1.02 -5.26
N ILE A 68 2.70 -1.26 -3.97
CA ILE A 68 2.42 -2.54 -3.31
C ILE A 68 0.96 -2.58 -2.86
N GLY A 69 0.20 -3.53 -3.38
CA GLY A 69 -1.26 -3.55 -3.28
C GLY A 69 -1.90 -2.62 -4.31
N CYS A 70 -1.37 -2.62 -5.53
CA CYS A 70 -1.78 -1.68 -6.60
C CYS A 70 -3.22 -1.86 -7.10
N GLY A 71 -3.89 -2.96 -6.74
CA GLY A 71 -5.23 -3.26 -7.21
C GLY A 71 -5.31 -3.33 -8.74
N TYR A 72 -6.32 -2.68 -9.31
CA TYR A 72 -6.52 -2.57 -10.77
C TYR A 72 -5.69 -1.44 -11.43
N GLY A 73 -4.69 -0.87 -10.73
CA GLY A 73 -3.73 0.10 -11.26
C GLY A 73 -4.15 1.58 -11.26
N PRO A 74 -5.04 2.05 -10.35
CA PRO A 74 -5.53 3.43 -10.39
C PRO A 74 -4.46 4.48 -10.06
N MET A 75 -3.38 4.12 -9.36
CA MET A 75 -2.27 5.04 -9.10
C MET A 75 -1.51 5.35 -10.39
N LEU A 76 -1.38 4.40 -11.31
CA LEU A 76 -0.77 4.66 -12.62
C LEU A 76 -1.61 5.67 -13.42
N ASP A 77 -2.95 5.56 -13.42
CA ASP A 77 -3.84 6.56 -14.04
C ASP A 77 -3.60 7.94 -13.42
N TYR A 78 -3.59 8.00 -12.07
CA TYR A 78 -3.35 9.25 -11.34
C TYR A 78 -2.02 9.91 -11.72
N MET A 79 -0.95 9.14 -11.89
CA MET A 79 0.39 9.66 -12.24
C MET A 79 0.45 10.15 -13.68
N ARG A 80 -0.15 9.42 -14.62
CA ARG A 80 -0.13 9.76 -16.06
C ARG A 80 -0.80 11.09 -16.36
N ASP A 81 -1.84 11.44 -15.62
CA ASP A 81 -2.59 12.68 -15.77
C ASP A 81 -1.85 13.92 -15.20
N ARG A 82 -0.64 13.72 -14.65
CA ARG A 82 0.07 14.76 -13.90
C ARG A 82 1.51 14.94 -14.35
N PRO A 83 1.86 16.15 -14.89
CA PRO A 83 3.20 16.42 -15.44
C PRO A 83 4.35 16.20 -14.45
N GLN A 84 4.11 16.42 -13.14
CA GLN A 84 5.15 16.28 -12.10
C GLN A 84 5.65 14.85 -11.90
N TYR A 85 4.91 13.83 -12.36
CA TYR A 85 5.33 12.43 -12.30
C TYR A 85 5.85 11.92 -13.64
N ARG A 86 5.98 12.81 -14.65
CA ARG A 86 6.54 12.44 -15.94
C ARG A 86 8.00 12.02 -15.78
N GLY A 87 8.35 10.87 -16.33
CA GLY A 87 9.69 10.29 -16.20
C GLY A 87 9.89 9.37 -15.00
N TRP A 88 8.93 9.31 -14.05
CA TRP A 88 8.97 8.32 -12.98
C TRP A 88 8.77 6.90 -13.55
N GLN A 89 9.51 5.94 -13.01
CA GLN A 89 9.32 4.53 -13.33
C GLN A 89 8.30 3.93 -12.35
N TYR A 90 7.35 3.17 -12.87
CA TYR A 90 6.28 2.56 -12.07
C TYR A 90 6.30 1.04 -12.19
N ALA A 91 6.09 0.35 -11.06
CA ALA A 91 5.79 -1.07 -11.01
C ALA A 91 4.59 -1.30 -10.06
N GLY A 92 3.53 -1.93 -10.54
CA GLY A 92 2.36 -2.30 -9.74
C GLY A 92 2.42 -3.76 -9.30
N ILE A 93 2.31 -4.01 -8.01
CA ILE A 93 2.36 -5.35 -7.42
C ILE A 93 1.11 -5.60 -6.58
N ASP A 94 0.43 -6.72 -6.78
CA ASP A 94 -0.72 -7.13 -5.97
C ASP A 94 -0.73 -8.66 -5.78
N ILE A 95 -1.15 -9.11 -4.62
CA ILE A 95 -1.28 -10.55 -4.32
C ILE A 95 -2.44 -11.18 -5.07
N THR A 96 -3.42 -10.38 -5.51
CA THR A 96 -4.66 -10.84 -6.14
C THR A 96 -4.50 -10.94 -7.64
N ARG A 97 -4.41 -12.17 -8.17
CA ARG A 97 -4.29 -12.41 -9.62
C ARG A 97 -5.36 -11.70 -10.45
N ALA A 98 -6.60 -11.64 -9.95
CA ALA A 98 -7.69 -10.97 -10.64
C ALA A 98 -7.48 -9.45 -10.76
N MET A 99 -6.89 -8.81 -9.72
CA MET A 99 -6.53 -7.39 -9.76
C MET A 99 -5.46 -7.13 -10.81
N ILE A 100 -4.41 -7.95 -10.87
CA ILE A 100 -3.36 -7.81 -11.88
C ILE A 100 -3.88 -8.07 -13.29
N ALA A 101 -4.76 -9.05 -13.48
CA ALA A 101 -5.39 -9.28 -14.77
C ALA A 101 -6.20 -8.06 -15.23
N GLU A 102 -6.96 -7.45 -14.32
CA GLU A 102 -7.74 -6.25 -14.60
C GLU A 102 -6.83 -5.03 -14.84
N ALA A 103 -5.75 -4.84 -14.05
CA ALA A 103 -4.77 -3.79 -14.26
C ALA A 103 -4.14 -3.88 -15.67
N ARG A 104 -3.73 -5.06 -16.08
CA ARG A 104 -3.17 -5.30 -17.42
C ARG A 104 -4.18 -5.04 -18.54
N ARG A 105 -5.45 -5.42 -18.33
CA ARG A 105 -6.53 -5.16 -19.29
C ARG A 105 -6.79 -3.67 -19.47
N ARG A 106 -6.73 -2.89 -18.38
CA ARG A 106 -6.93 -1.43 -18.40
C ARG A 106 -5.74 -0.68 -19.01
N HIS A 107 -4.55 -1.23 -18.84
CA HIS A 107 -3.29 -0.62 -19.26
C HIS A 107 -2.51 -1.54 -20.23
N PRO A 108 -3.06 -1.85 -21.42
CA PRO A 108 -2.46 -2.86 -22.31
C PRO A 108 -1.04 -2.48 -22.75
N GLN A 109 -0.77 -1.19 -22.97
CA GLN A 109 0.56 -0.70 -23.33
C GLN A 109 1.57 -0.72 -22.15
N HIS A 110 1.08 -0.91 -20.93
CA HIS A 110 1.86 -0.93 -19.69
C HIS A 110 1.68 -2.25 -18.92
N ALA A 111 1.17 -3.29 -19.58
CA ALA A 111 0.84 -4.57 -18.93
C ALA A 111 2.06 -5.20 -18.23
N ALA A 112 3.26 -5.01 -18.76
CA ALA A 112 4.51 -5.50 -18.18
C ALA A 112 4.88 -4.83 -16.85
N MET A 113 4.31 -3.66 -16.53
CA MET A 113 4.53 -2.97 -15.25
C MET A 113 3.81 -3.64 -14.07
N PHE A 114 2.88 -4.57 -14.32
CA PHE A 114 2.05 -5.21 -13.29
C PHE A 114 2.46 -6.66 -13.05
N ALA A 115 2.68 -7.02 -11.79
CA ALA A 115 3.09 -8.35 -11.38
C ALA A 115 2.27 -8.87 -10.18
N VAL A 116 1.98 -10.18 -10.20
CA VAL A 116 1.40 -10.86 -9.01
C VAL A 116 2.52 -11.08 -8.01
N GLY A 117 2.36 -10.60 -6.79
CA GLY A 117 3.37 -10.75 -5.76
C GLY A 117 3.14 -9.84 -4.55
N LYS A 118 4.15 -9.78 -3.70
CA LYS A 118 4.19 -8.98 -2.45
C LYS A 118 5.34 -7.97 -2.43
N LEU A 119 6.33 -8.19 -3.27
CA LEU A 119 7.58 -7.45 -3.26
C LEU A 119 7.90 -6.94 -4.66
N PRO A 120 8.61 -5.83 -4.79
CA PRO A 120 9.11 -5.39 -6.07
C PRO A 120 9.96 -6.48 -6.74
N PRO A 121 9.81 -6.73 -8.05
CA PRO A 121 10.59 -7.74 -8.75
C PRO A 121 12.09 -7.39 -8.84
N ALA A 122 12.40 -6.10 -8.78
CA ALA A 122 13.75 -5.54 -8.73
C ALA A 122 13.85 -4.45 -7.67
N ARG A 123 15.06 -3.98 -7.35
CA ARG A 123 15.23 -2.85 -6.45
C ARG A 123 14.68 -1.56 -7.08
N VAL A 124 13.88 -0.86 -6.30
CA VAL A 124 13.28 0.45 -6.63
C VAL A 124 13.81 1.54 -5.71
N ASP A 125 13.58 2.79 -6.06
CA ASP A 125 13.95 3.89 -5.19
C ASP A 125 13.01 3.96 -3.99
N TYR A 126 11.70 3.83 -4.22
CA TYR A 126 10.70 3.80 -3.14
C TYR A 126 9.66 2.71 -3.35
N ALA A 127 9.20 2.09 -2.26
CA ALA A 127 7.95 1.34 -2.26
C ALA A 127 6.84 2.22 -1.66
N VAL A 128 5.64 2.17 -2.25
CA VAL A 128 4.46 2.90 -1.77
C VAL A 128 3.33 1.93 -1.46
N PHE A 129 2.60 2.18 -0.36
CA PHE A 129 1.52 1.34 0.14
C PHE A 129 0.28 2.20 0.36
N SER A 130 -0.57 2.28 -0.65
CA SER A 130 -1.78 3.12 -0.59
C SER A 130 -2.99 2.34 -0.09
N GLY A 131 -3.30 2.47 1.19
CA GLY A 131 -4.43 1.76 1.82
C GLY A 131 -4.29 0.24 1.87
N THR A 132 -3.12 -0.28 1.57
CA THR A 132 -2.80 -1.71 1.43
C THR A 132 -3.14 -2.51 2.69
N PHE A 133 -2.99 -1.89 3.85
CA PHE A 133 -3.14 -2.53 5.16
C PHE A 133 -4.41 -2.13 5.93
N ASN A 134 -5.28 -1.33 5.33
CA ASN A 134 -6.47 -0.85 6.03
C ASN A 134 -7.55 -1.94 6.19
N LEU A 135 -7.76 -2.79 5.15
CA LEU A 135 -8.67 -3.93 5.28
C LEU A 135 -8.00 -5.03 6.10
N CYS A 136 -8.63 -5.40 7.21
CA CYS A 136 -8.18 -6.43 8.13
C CYS A 136 -9.26 -7.49 8.30
N LEU A 137 -8.91 -8.76 8.06
CA LEU A 137 -9.84 -9.90 8.13
C LEU A 137 -9.59 -10.79 9.36
N ILE A 138 -8.96 -10.23 10.39
CA ILE A 138 -8.75 -10.90 11.70
C ILE A 138 -9.20 -9.97 12.82
N ASP A 139 -9.36 -10.51 14.03
CA ASP A 139 -9.87 -9.77 15.20
C ASP A 139 -8.76 -9.37 16.19
N ASP A 140 -7.50 -9.69 15.88
CA ASP A 140 -6.32 -9.36 16.72
C ASP A 140 -5.54 -8.19 16.11
N PRO A 141 -5.67 -6.96 16.63
CA PRO A 141 -5.01 -5.79 16.09
C PRO A 141 -3.49 -5.83 16.25
N ASP A 142 -2.95 -6.43 17.33
CA ASP A 142 -1.52 -6.54 17.53
C ASP A 142 -0.90 -7.53 16.54
N ARG A 143 -1.60 -8.60 16.24
CA ARG A 143 -1.19 -9.57 15.23
C ARG A 143 -1.23 -8.96 13.83
N TRP A 144 -2.23 -8.11 13.55
CA TRP A 144 -2.29 -7.40 12.27
C TRP A 144 -1.16 -6.37 12.14
N GLN A 145 -0.85 -5.64 13.20
CA GLN A 145 0.27 -4.70 13.22
C GLN A 145 1.61 -5.42 12.99
N ARG A 146 1.83 -6.58 13.59
CA ARG A 146 3.02 -7.41 13.30
C ARG A 146 3.09 -7.80 11.83
N TYR A 147 1.96 -8.24 11.23
CA TYR A 147 1.89 -8.56 9.80
C TYR A 147 2.29 -7.36 8.92
N ILE A 148 1.83 -6.16 9.23
CA ILE A 148 2.25 -4.93 8.54
C ILE A 148 3.76 -4.75 8.62
N LEU A 149 4.32 -4.82 9.83
CA LEU A 149 5.75 -4.59 10.06
C LEU A 149 6.62 -5.66 9.40
N ASP A 150 6.17 -6.90 9.34
CA ASP A 150 6.86 -7.99 8.64
C ASP A 150 6.82 -7.81 7.12
N ALA A 151 5.70 -7.38 6.57
CA ALA A 151 5.58 -7.04 5.15
C ALA A 151 6.52 -5.89 4.75
N LEU A 152 6.60 -4.84 5.59
CA LEU A 152 7.52 -3.73 5.39
C LEU A 152 8.98 -4.18 5.53
N ALA A 153 9.30 -5.03 6.51
CA ALA A 153 10.64 -5.58 6.70
C ALA A 153 11.11 -6.40 5.49
N ALA A 154 10.22 -7.19 4.91
CA ALA A 154 10.51 -7.94 3.69
C ALA A 154 10.73 -7.02 2.46
N CYS A 155 10.01 -5.90 2.39
CA CYS A 155 10.11 -4.94 1.29
C CYS A 155 11.35 -4.02 1.41
N TRP A 156 11.76 -3.66 2.63
CA TRP A 156 12.83 -2.70 2.91
C TRP A 156 14.15 -2.94 2.17
N PRO A 157 14.69 -4.17 2.06
CA PRO A 157 15.92 -4.43 1.30
C PRO A 157 15.80 -4.16 -0.20
N ARG A 158 14.57 -4.09 -0.72
CA ARG A 158 14.27 -3.78 -2.12
C ARG A 158 14.17 -2.28 -2.41
N CYS A 159 14.19 -1.43 -1.37
CA CYS A 159 14.10 0.02 -1.48
C CYS A 159 15.48 0.64 -1.38
N ARG A 160 15.85 1.55 -2.31
CA ARG A 160 17.12 2.28 -2.27
C ARG A 160 17.06 3.45 -1.31
N HIS A 161 15.94 4.17 -1.28
CA HIS A 161 15.80 5.42 -0.53
C HIS A 161 14.74 5.35 0.56
N GLY A 162 13.63 4.67 0.33
CA GLY A 162 12.61 4.64 1.36
C GLY A 162 11.32 3.90 1.01
N MET A 163 10.38 4.01 1.94
CA MET A 163 9.00 3.54 1.79
C MET A 163 8.04 4.64 2.22
N ALA A 164 6.92 4.79 1.50
CA ALA A 164 5.83 5.65 1.91
C ALA A 164 4.55 4.82 2.07
N LEU A 165 3.84 5.00 3.17
CA LEU A 165 2.60 4.27 3.43
C LEU A 165 1.59 5.18 4.10
N ASN A 166 0.28 4.94 3.87
CA ASN A 166 -0.75 5.53 4.69
C ASN A 166 -1.51 4.48 5.48
N LEU A 167 -1.86 4.86 6.71
CA LEU A 167 -2.67 4.09 7.62
C LEU A 167 -3.77 4.95 8.21
N LEU A 168 -4.87 4.31 8.57
CA LEU A 168 -5.87 4.95 9.42
C LEU A 168 -5.37 4.91 10.86
N CYS A 169 -5.41 6.07 11.55
CA CYS A 169 -4.90 6.22 12.91
C CYS A 169 -5.99 6.72 13.86
N ARG A 170 -5.98 6.20 15.08
CA ARG A 170 -6.83 6.61 16.21
C ARG A 170 -6.03 6.63 17.51
N ARG A 171 -6.68 7.00 18.62
CA ARG A 171 -6.05 7.02 19.96
C ARG A 171 -5.72 5.64 20.51
N LYS A 172 -6.32 4.58 19.97
CA LYS A 172 -6.10 3.18 20.38
C LYS A 172 -6.02 2.30 19.13
N THR A 173 -5.06 1.38 19.12
CA THR A 173 -4.98 0.34 18.09
C THR A 173 -6.22 -0.55 18.17
N THR A 174 -6.97 -0.65 17.08
CA THR A 174 -8.23 -1.36 17.05
C THR A 174 -8.60 -1.81 15.64
N ILE A 175 -9.56 -2.73 15.56
CA ILE A 175 -10.20 -3.15 14.31
C ILE A 175 -11.69 -2.90 14.46
N GLU A 176 -12.26 -2.14 13.54
CA GLU A 176 -13.70 -1.84 13.50
C GLU A 176 -14.23 -2.06 12.08
N ALA A 177 -15.28 -2.86 11.95
CA ALA A 177 -15.87 -3.21 10.65
C ALA A 177 -14.83 -3.67 9.61
N SER A 178 -13.91 -4.55 10.03
CA SER A 178 -12.77 -5.04 9.21
C SER A 178 -11.80 -3.95 8.76
N ILE A 179 -11.78 -2.80 9.42
CA ILE A 179 -10.80 -1.73 9.18
C ILE A 179 -9.86 -1.64 10.37
N PHE A 180 -8.57 -1.72 10.08
CA PHE A 180 -7.51 -1.54 11.07
C PHE A 180 -7.20 -0.06 11.29
N TYR A 181 -7.07 0.32 12.56
CA TYR A 181 -6.62 1.63 13.00
C TYR A 181 -5.39 1.48 13.89
N ALA A 182 -4.30 2.15 13.56
CA ALA A 182 -3.09 2.20 14.36
C ALA A 182 -3.11 3.38 15.34
N VAL A 183 -2.21 3.37 16.31
CA VAL A 183 -1.81 4.59 17.02
C VAL A 183 -0.62 5.19 16.29
N GLU A 184 -0.71 6.46 15.87
CA GLU A 184 0.33 7.13 15.07
C GLU A 184 1.70 7.09 15.76
N ALA A 185 1.75 7.40 17.06
CA ALA A 185 3.01 7.41 17.83
C ALA A 185 3.65 6.02 17.89
N ASP A 186 2.85 4.97 18.12
CA ASP A 186 3.35 3.59 18.22
C ASP A 186 3.85 3.09 16.86
N MET A 187 3.11 3.40 15.79
CA MET A 187 3.54 3.06 14.44
C MET A 187 4.81 3.81 14.05
N THR A 188 4.90 5.11 14.37
CA THR A 188 6.10 5.91 14.14
C THR A 188 7.31 5.30 14.88
N ALA A 189 7.16 4.93 16.15
CA ALA A 189 8.20 4.27 16.92
C ALA A 189 8.62 2.93 16.31
N ALA A 190 7.66 2.11 15.90
CA ALA A 190 7.92 0.82 15.28
C ALA A 190 8.63 0.93 13.92
N LEU A 191 8.30 1.96 13.12
CA LEU A 191 8.90 2.20 11.80
C LEU A 191 10.34 2.71 11.87
N ARG A 192 10.75 3.35 13.00
CA ARG A 192 12.14 3.83 13.21
C ARG A 192 13.20 2.75 13.12
N ARG A 193 12.82 1.48 13.28
CA ARG A 193 13.74 0.34 13.05
C ARG A 193 14.26 0.24 11.61
N PHE A 194 13.57 0.85 10.66
CA PHE A 194 13.97 0.87 9.25
C PHE A 194 14.79 2.11 8.89
N GLY A 195 14.62 3.24 9.60
CA GLY A 195 15.32 4.48 9.30
C GLY A 195 14.62 5.70 9.89
N ARG A 196 14.87 6.87 9.30
CA ARG A 196 14.19 8.11 9.70
C ARG A 196 12.72 8.05 9.30
N VAL A 197 11.84 8.49 10.19
CA VAL A 197 10.38 8.47 9.97
C VAL A 197 9.84 9.89 10.05
N GLU A 198 9.10 10.28 9.04
CA GLU A 198 8.25 11.46 9.01
C GLU A 198 6.79 11.00 8.92
N ALA A 199 5.92 11.57 9.73
CA ALA A 199 4.50 11.28 9.76
C ALA A 199 3.70 12.56 9.71
N ALA A 200 2.67 12.60 8.86
CA ALA A 200 1.80 13.75 8.75
C ALA A 200 0.34 13.31 8.46
N PRO A 201 -0.66 13.98 9.05
CA PRO A 201 -2.06 13.76 8.69
C PRO A 201 -2.28 14.01 7.20
N THR A 202 -2.98 13.10 6.54
CA THR A 202 -3.35 13.27 5.12
C THR A 202 -4.42 14.36 5.01
N ARG A 203 -4.06 15.49 4.42
CA ARG A 203 -4.94 16.67 4.34
C ARG A 203 -6.26 16.33 3.64
N GLY A 204 -7.36 16.61 4.29
CA GLY A 204 -8.71 16.37 3.76
C GLY A 204 -9.26 14.95 4.00
N LEU A 205 -8.52 14.09 4.71
CA LEU A 205 -8.99 12.77 5.13
C LEU A 205 -8.91 12.63 6.66
N LYS A 206 -10.07 12.31 7.26
CA LYS A 206 -10.13 12.05 8.69
C LYS A 206 -9.43 10.74 9.04
N HIS A 207 -8.64 10.75 10.11
CA HIS A 207 -7.91 9.59 10.62
C HIS A 207 -6.81 9.03 9.71
N ASP A 208 -6.55 9.62 8.56
CA ASP A 208 -5.54 9.13 7.64
C ASP A 208 -4.19 9.81 7.90
N VAL A 209 -3.14 9.03 8.06
CA VAL A 209 -1.76 9.50 8.28
C VAL A 209 -0.86 8.91 7.21
N THR A 210 -0.07 9.76 6.59
CA THR A 210 0.99 9.37 5.65
C THR A 210 2.31 9.33 6.39
N PHE A 211 3.02 8.20 6.28
CA PHE A 211 4.35 7.98 6.83
C PHE A 211 5.36 7.88 5.68
N LEU A 212 6.48 8.55 5.82
CA LEU A 212 7.67 8.36 5.00
C LEU A 212 8.79 7.78 5.87
N VAL A 213 9.36 6.67 5.43
CA VAL A 213 10.50 6.02 6.08
C VAL A 213 11.67 6.08 5.12
N THR A 214 12.78 6.72 5.51
CA THR A 214 13.96 6.93 4.66
C THR A 214 15.22 6.35 5.29
N ARG A 215 16.19 6.01 4.43
CA ARG A 215 17.52 5.57 4.84
C ARG A 215 18.35 6.72 5.37
#